data_0eeb749dbd1213900b1be47622ac26b5
#
_entry.id   0eeb749dbd1213900b1be47622ac26b5
#
_cell.length_a   1.000
_cell.length_b   1.000
_cell.length_c   1.000
_cell.angle_alpha   90.00
_cell.angle_beta   90.00
_cell.angle_gamma   90.00
#
_symmetry.space_group_name_H-M   'P 1'
#
loop_
_entity.id
_entity.type
_entity.pdbx_description
1 polymer ?
#
loop_
_entity_poly.entity_id
_entity_poly.type
_entity_poly.pdbx_seq_one_letter_code
_entity_poly.pdbx_strand_id
1 'polypeptide(L)' 'MKKWQCVVCGFIYDEAEGWPEDGIAPGTAWDDVPEDWECPDCGVGKEDFEMIEID' A
#
# COMPACT_ATOMS: atom_id res chain seq x y z
N MET A 1 -12.06 -1.25 -4.92
CA MET A 1 -11.19 -1.08 -3.76
C MET A 1 -10.26 0.10 -3.98
N LYS A 2 -9.65 0.60 -2.93
CA LYS A 2 -8.83 1.82 -3.02
C LYS A 2 -7.43 1.53 -3.52
N LYS A 3 -6.79 2.55 -4.06
CA LYS A 3 -5.38 2.51 -4.41
C LYS A 3 -4.64 3.59 -3.66
N TRP A 4 -3.45 3.28 -3.21
CA TRP A 4 -2.62 4.16 -2.39
C TRP A 4 -1.27 4.33 -3.04
N GLN A 5 -0.81 5.55 -3.15
CA GLN A 5 0.46 5.85 -3.81
C GLN A 5 1.47 6.40 -2.83
N CYS A 6 2.68 5.85 -2.89
CA CYS A 6 3.80 6.40 -2.14
C CYS A 6 4.16 7.76 -2.73
N VAL A 7 4.15 8.81 -1.92
CA VAL A 7 4.41 10.16 -2.42
C VAL A 7 5.90 10.40 -2.66
N VAL A 8 6.76 9.49 -2.21
CA VAL A 8 8.21 9.62 -2.38
C VAL A 8 8.68 9.02 -3.69
N CYS A 9 8.25 7.79 -4.02
CA CYS A 9 8.75 7.09 -5.20
C CYS A 9 7.68 6.75 -6.24
N GLY A 10 6.39 6.91 -5.90
CA GLY A 10 5.30 6.64 -6.82
C GLY A 10 4.81 5.20 -6.84
N PHE A 11 5.28 4.36 -5.93
CA PHE A 11 4.79 2.99 -5.83
C PHE A 11 3.29 2.97 -5.52
N ILE A 12 2.56 2.07 -6.18
CA ILE A 12 1.11 1.94 -5.99
C ILE A 12 0.79 0.66 -5.22
N TYR A 13 0.09 0.81 -4.08
CA TYR A 13 -0.51 -0.31 -3.40
C TYR A 13 -1.99 -0.40 -3.79
N ASP A 14 -2.34 -1.47 -4.49
CA ASP A 14 -3.72 -1.72 -4.89
C ASP A 14 -4.35 -2.70 -3.91
N GLU A 15 -5.38 -2.26 -3.19
CA GLU A 15 -6.03 -3.11 -2.19
C GLU A 15 -6.57 -4.41 -2.80
N ALA A 16 -7.00 -4.36 -4.06
CA ALA A 16 -7.52 -5.56 -4.72
C ALA A 16 -6.45 -6.60 -4.98
N GLU A 17 -5.21 -6.17 -5.19
CA GLU A 17 -4.09 -7.08 -5.49
C GLU A 17 -3.27 -7.44 -4.27
N GLY A 18 -3.29 -6.60 -3.24
CA GLY A 18 -2.45 -6.80 -2.06
C GLY A 18 -0.97 -6.71 -2.40
N TRP A 19 -0.16 -7.30 -1.55
CA TRP A 19 1.28 -7.42 -1.80
C TRP A 19 1.78 -8.73 -1.18
N PRO A 20 1.53 -9.87 -1.87
CA PRO A 20 1.86 -11.19 -1.31
C PRO A 20 3.32 -11.38 -0.94
N GLU A 21 4.23 -10.67 -1.60
CA GLU A 21 5.66 -10.74 -1.29
C GLU A 21 5.94 -10.36 0.16
N ASP A 22 5.12 -9.49 0.74
CA ASP A 22 5.24 -9.08 2.13
C ASP A 22 4.14 -9.69 3.00
N GLY A 23 3.47 -10.71 2.50
CA GLY A 23 2.43 -11.40 3.25
C GLY A 23 1.09 -10.68 3.27
N ILE A 24 0.87 -9.70 2.38
CA ILE A 24 -0.38 -8.96 2.32
C ILE A 24 -1.26 -9.58 1.23
N ALA A 25 -2.30 -10.29 1.65
CA ALA A 25 -3.16 -11.01 0.72
C ALA A 25 -3.96 -10.06 -0.17
N PRO A 26 -4.32 -10.49 -1.40
CA PRO A 26 -5.24 -9.72 -2.23
C PRO A 26 -6.54 -9.43 -1.49
N GLY A 27 -7.03 -8.21 -1.63
CA GLY A 27 -8.25 -7.78 -0.95
C GLY A 27 -8.03 -7.20 0.43
N THR A 28 -6.78 -7.00 0.84
CA THR A 28 -6.48 -6.40 2.15
C THR A 28 -6.66 -4.89 2.08
N ALA A 29 -7.57 -4.36 2.90
CA ALA A 29 -7.77 -2.92 2.99
C ALA A 29 -6.54 -2.25 3.60
N TRP A 30 -6.35 -0.97 3.26
CA TRP A 30 -5.19 -0.22 3.76
C TRP A 30 -5.09 -0.25 5.29
N ASP A 31 -6.23 -0.14 5.96
CA ASP A 31 -6.25 -0.16 7.42
C ASP A 31 -5.81 -1.50 8.01
N ASP A 32 -5.89 -2.56 7.22
CA ASP A 32 -5.48 -3.89 7.64
C ASP A 32 -4.04 -4.22 7.29
N VAL A 33 -3.40 -3.35 6.51
CA VAL A 33 -1.96 -3.49 6.23
C VAL A 33 -1.21 -3.16 7.52
N PRO A 34 -0.21 -3.97 7.90
CA PRO A 34 0.52 -3.71 9.15
C PRO A 34 1.04 -2.28 9.24
N GLU A 35 0.97 -1.71 10.45
CA GLU A 35 1.42 -0.33 10.66
C GLU A 35 2.90 -0.14 10.38
N ASP A 36 3.69 -1.20 10.53
CA ASP A 36 5.13 -1.15 10.30
C ASP A 36 5.53 -1.57 8.88
N TRP A 37 4.54 -1.76 7.99
CA TRP A 37 4.82 -2.08 6.59
C TRP A 37 5.49 -0.87 5.92
N GLU A 38 6.48 -1.15 5.10
CA GLU A 38 7.23 -0.13 4.40
C GLU A 38 7.12 -0.30 2.91
N CYS A 39 7.24 0.83 2.18
CA CYS A 39 7.22 0.80 0.73
C CYS A 39 8.31 -0.14 0.22
N PRO A 40 7.97 -1.14 -0.61
CA PRO A 40 8.98 -2.09 -1.10
C PRO A 40 9.99 -1.46 -2.05
N ASP A 41 9.69 -0.26 -2.56
CA ASP A 41 10.55 0.43 -3.51
C ASP A 41 11.53 1.38 -2.83
N CYS A 42 11.07 2.17 -1.87
CA CYS A 42 11.92 3.20 -1.27
C CYS A 42 12.03 3.10 0.25
N GLY A 43 11.25 2.25 0.90
CA GLY A 43 11.40 1.98 2.32
C GLY A 43 10.74 2.95 3.28
N VAL A 44 9.91 3.89 2.78
CA VAL A 44 9.19 4.79 3.68
C VAL A 44 7.97 4.07 4.26
N GLY A 45 7.44 4.59 5.37
CA GLY A 45 6.30 3.99 6.04
C GLY A 45 4.97 4.35 5.40
N LYS A 46 3.88 3.81 5.97
CA LYS A 46 2.53 4.05 5.47
C LYS A 46 2.13 5.53 5.49
N GLU A 47 2.71 6.30 6.40
CA GLU A 47 2.38 7.73 6.51
C GLU A 47 2.77 8.53 5.26
N ASP A 48 3.61 7.97 4.40
CA ASP A 48 4.02 8.63 3.16
C ASP A 48 3.22 8.14 1.95
N PHE A 49 2.07 7.55 2.19
CA PHE A 49 1.15 7.14 1.13
C PHE A 49 -0.10 7.99 1.12
N GLU A 50 -0.63 8.27 -0.06
CA GLU A 50 -1.89 8.98 -0.25
C GLU A 50 -2.86 8.10 -1.02
N MET A 51 -4.15 8.19 -0.65
CA MET A 51 -5.19 7.52 -1.41
C MET A 51 -5.39 8.27 -2.73
N ILE A 52 -5.24 7.55 -3.85
CA ILE A 52 -5.36 8.17 -5.17
C ILE A 52 -6.58 7.71 -5.95
N GLU A 53 -7.23 6.63 -5.51
CA GLU A 53 -8.39 6.11 -6.22
C GLU A 53 -9.29 5.34 -5.26
N ILE A 54 -10.60 5.56 -5.39
CA ILE A 54 -11.62 4.83 -4.67
C ILE A 54 -12.41 4.06 -5.72
N ASP A 55 -12.37 2.75 -5.66
CA ASP A 55 -13.10 2.00 -6.66
C ASP A 55 -13.63 0.70 -6.11
#